data_161067bb385ea9972fe9a23f1a85e8ff
#
_entry.id   161067bb385ea9972fe9a23f1a85e8ff
#
_cell.length_a   1.000
_cell.length_b   1.000
_cell.length_c   1.000
_cell.angle_alpha   90.00
_cell.angle_beta   90.00
_cell.angle_gamma   90.00
#
_symmetry.space_group_name_H-M   'P 1'
#
loop_
_entity.id
_entity.type
_entity.pdbx_description
1 polymer ?
#
loop_
_entity_poly.entity_id
_entity_poly.type
_entity_poly.pdbx_seq_one_letter_code
_entity_poly.pdbx_strand_id
1 'polypeptide(L)'
;MIPTRAALGIPAAVLVLSGCGVATAHAPKTTTVSISLPASAAAIAPEHLTRPLKMIAPTPTYLVATVGGGGTSEWLEIMTPSGAVVARTKINPTQTWMTAAGAGGAYWTANGVEYELTLSGAVHKLGLVPSDASGVLIGPDGSSYAYATSDTLNPDPNNYSLRNKIVVVDPGAPAKVIGDRVATAADPWSGQSGWDYYLVSWTDAGIAFARVATGGCGCGSFDMQMQSAYSAVIDPVSLGETTVTASTSCPLSDIGPNLEAVCFDGPYETDAIRFSSAGTVIHNYALSGKNFAGDALFSDDASRLAYITIPVTEDQCNGGGTITATLRVMNIATGSVVSRAMGDFVPSAWAGGVIFGSVTSTSGASSWLVGVNPNTMSVTRLSPAGSDVRIIGIM
;
A
#
# COMPACT_ATOMS: atom_id res chain seq x y z
N MET A 1 -59.49 -17.23 18.03
CA MET A 1 -58.23 -17.55 18.71
C MET A 1 -57.12 -17.17 17.78
N ILE A 2 -56.47 -16.03 18.00
CA ILE A 2 -55.36 -15.48 17.23
C ILE A 2 -54.12 -15.58 18.11
N PRO A 3 -53.04 -16.22 17.69
CA PRO A 3 -51.82 -16.25 18.52
C PRO A 3 -51.01 -14.95 18.32
N THR A 4 -50.71 -14.35 19.42
CA THR A 4 -49.83 -13.20 19.60
C THR A 4 -48.40 -13.48 19.18
N ARG A 5 -47.83 -12.69 18.25
CA ARG A 5 -46.41 -12.70 17.92
C ARG A 5 -45.64 -11.89 18.96
N ALA A 6 -44.66 -12.54 19.58
CA ALA A 6 -43.68 -11.89 20.45
C ALA A 6 -42.67 -11.15 19.56
N ALA A 7 -42.50 -9.83 19.86
CA ALA A 7 -41.48 -8.98 19.27
C ALA A 7 -40.15 -9.25 19.98
N LEU A 8 -39.16 -9.78 19.26
CA LEU A 8 -37.76 -9.81 19.69
C LEU A 8 -37.16 -8.42 19.52
N GLY A 9 -36.85 -7.78 20.64
CA GLY A 9 -36.11 -6.53 20.68
C GLY A 9 -34.65 -6.73 20.29
N ILE A 10 -34.22 -5.99 19.28
CA ILE A 10 -32.82 -5.86 18.88
C ILE A 10 -32.18 -4.85 19.84
N PRO A 11 -31.08 -5.17 20.53
CA PRO A 11 -30.36 -4.18 21.31
C PRO A 11 -29.68 -3.18 20.37
N ALA A 12 -30.02 -1.89 20.52
CA ALA A 12 -29.34 -0.80 19.85
C ALA A 12 -27.87 -0.75 20.35
N ALA A 13 -26.94 -1.02 19.45
CA ALA A 13 -25.53 -0.74 19.68
C ALA A 13 -25.36 0.80 19.71
N VAL A 14 -25.01 1.32 20.86
CA VAL A 14 -24.64 2.73 21.03
C VAL A 14 -23.25 2.90 20.41
N LEU A 15 -23.20 3.47 19.21
CA LEU A 15 -21.96 3.99 18.64
C LEU A 15 -21.56 5.23 19.48
N VAL A 16 -20.53 5.07 20.28
CA VAL A 16 -19.86 6.20 20.93
C VAL A 16 -18.99 6.88 19.85
N LEU A 17 -19.53 7.93 19.25
CA LEU A 17 -18.76 8.86 18.43
C LEU A 17 -17.85 9.67 19.38
N SER A 18 -16.59 9.23 19.51
CA SER A 18 -15.54 10.02 20.17
C SER A 18 -15.24 11.23 19.29
N GLY A 19 -15.74 12.40 19.67
CA GLY A 19 -15.47 13.65 18.98
C GLY A 19 -13.97 13.97 18.98
N CYS A 20 -13.37 14.20 17.81
CA CYS A 20 -12.03 14.76 17.66
C CYS A 20 -12.03 16.19 18.19
N GLY A 21 -11.53 16.40 19.41
CA GLY A 21 -11.33 17.74 19.98
C GLY A 21 -10.20 18.45 19.22
N VAL A 22 -10.48 19.66 18.72
CA VAL A 22 -9.47 20.54 18.13
C VAL A 22 -8.49 20.95 19.22
N ALA A 23 -7.28 20.42 19.21
CA ALA A 23 -6.19 20.87 20.07
C ALA A 23 -5.67 22.20 19.53
N THR A 24 -5.91 23.29 20.24
CA THR A 24 -5.29 24.59 19.99
C THR A 24 -3.79 24.49 20.28
N ALA A 25 -2.98 24.57 19.23
CA ALA A 25 -1.53 24.55 19.33
C ALA A 25 -1.03 25.80 20.10
N HIS A 26 -0.46 25.58 21.28
CA HIS A 26 0.38 26.57 21.94
C HIS A 26 1.76 26.53 21.30
N ALA A 27 2.22 27.66 20.79
CA ALA A 27 3.55 27.80 20.20
C ALA A 27 4.65 27.43 21.22
N PRO A 28 5.54 26.48 20.90
CA PRO A 28 6.65 26.16 21.80
C PRO A 28 7.69 27.26 21.78
N LYS A 29 8.15 27.63 22.98
CA LYS A 29 9.33 28.49 23.17
C LYS A 29 10.56 27.76 22.63
N THR A 30 11.20 28.34 21.64
CA THR A 30 12.41 27.85 21.02
C THR A 30 13.56 27.94 22.03
N THR A 31 13.96 26.83 22.62
CA THR A 31 15.22 26.72 23.33
C THR A 31 16.21 26.03 22.38
N THR A 32 17.17 26.83 21.90
CA THR A 32 18.24 26.32 21.05
C THR A 32 19.21 25.51 21.89
N VAL A 33 19.15 24.20 21.83
CA VAL A 33 20.15 23.29 22.39
C VAL A 33 21.14 22.95 21.28
N SER A 34 22.34 23.50 21.34
CA SER A 34 23.44 23.10 20.44
C SER A 34 23.94 21.73 20.87
N ILE A 35 23.61 20.69 20.15
CA ILE A 35 24.21 19.37 20.30
C ILE A 35 25.39 19.30 19.35
N SER A 36 26.62 19.33 19.92
CA SER A 36 27.84 19.03 19.18
C SER A 36 27.87 17.52 18.90
N LEU A 37 27.77 17.15 17.62
CA LEU A 37 27.99 15.79 17.17
C LEU A 37 29.48 15.43 17.30
N PRO A 38 29.83 14.24 17.82
CA PRO A 38 31.21 13.77 17.79
C PRO A 38 31.64 13.53 16.34
N ALA A 39 32.75 14.12 15.97
CA ALA A 39 33.41 13.86 14.70
C ALA A 39 33.92 12.41 14.67
N SER A 40 33.79 11.77 13.52
CA SER A 40 34.30 10.45 13.15
C SER A 40 33.32 9.28 13.27
N ALA A 41 32.44 9.20 12.27
CA ALA A 41 32.11 7.87 11.72
C ALA A 41 32.87 7.76 10.39
N ALA A 42 33.81 6.83 10.31
CA ALA A 42 34.54 6.53 9.09
C ALA A 42 33.54 6.19 7.99
N ALA A 43 33.62 6.88 6.84
CA ALA A 43 32.86 6.58 5.67
C ALA A 43 33.13 5.13 5.26
N ILE A 44 32.15 4.26 5.46
CA ILE A 44 32.14 2.93 4.85
C ILE A 44 31.91 3.19 3.36
N ALA A 45 32.92 2.86 2.56
CA ALA A 45 32.86 3.03 1.11
C ALA A 45 31.69 2.22 0.53
N PRO A 46 30.94 2.77 -0.46
CA PRO A 46 29.79 2.11 -1.05
C PRO A 46 30.21 1.07 -2.09
N GLU A 47 31.02 0.09 -1.70
CA GLU A 47 31.54 -0.91 -2.65
C GLU A 47 30.59 -2.12 -2.89
N HIS A 48 29.44 -2.19 -2.22
CA HIS A 48 28.54 -3.36 -2.37
C HIS A 48 27.24 -3.11 -3.17
N LEU A 49 27.03 -1.92 -3.71
CA LEU A 49 25.83 -1.61 -4.50
C LEU A 49 26.04 -1.62 -6.03
N THR A 50 27.17 -2.12 -6.52
CA THR A 50 27.46 -2.19 -7.96
C THR A 50 27.14 -3.54 -8.62
N ARG A 51 26.11 -4.27 -8.16
CA ARG A 51 25.45 -5.24 -9.03
C ARG A 51 24.38 -4.49 -9.82
N PRO A 52 24.54 -4.33 -11.16
CA PRO A 52 23.41 -3.92 -11.97
C PRO A 52 22.29 -4.93 -11.73
N LEU A 53 21.14 -4.48 -11.24
CA LEU A 53 19.93 -5.27 -11.19
C LEU A 53 19.75 -5.86 -12.59
N LYS A 54 19.85 -7.18 -12.70
CA LYS A 54 19.63 -7.88 -13.94
C LYS A 54 18.19 -7.59 -14.32
N MET A 55 17.99 -6.67 -15.25
CA MET A 55 16.67 -6.46 -15.84
C MET A 55 16.26 -7.82 -16.41
N ILE A 56 15.33 -8.45 -15.73
CA ILE A 56 14.71 -9.67 -16.21
C ILE A 56 14.04 -9.26 -17.52
N ALA A 57 14.42 -9.93 -18.62
CA ALA A 57 13.78 -9.73 -19.92
C ALA A 57 12.25 -9.82 -19.71
N PRO A 58 11.44 -9.00 -20.38
CA PRO A 58 10.01 -8.96 -20.14
C PRO A 58 9.43 -10.35 -20.40
N THR A 59 9.28 -11.11 -19.35
CA THR A 59 8.41 -12.29 -19.32
C THR A 59 7.01 -11.80 -19.66
N PRO A 60 6.17 -12.54 -20.37
CA PRO A 60 4.82 -12.12 -20.62
C PRO A 60 4.18 -11.75 -19.29
N THR A 61 3.91 -10.48 -19.12
CA THR A 61 3.31 -9.92 -17.92
C THR A 61 1.87 -10.42 -17.83
N TYR A 62 1.49 -10.94 -16.70
CA TYR A 62 0.10 -11.27 -16.41
C TYR A 62 -0.45 -10.35 -15.35
N LEU A 63 -1.75 -10.11 -15.41
CA LEU A 63 -2.49 -9.37 -14.39
C LEU A 63 -3.11 -10.36 -13.42
N VAL A 64 -3.05 -10.04 -12.14
CA VAL A 64 -3.82 -10.72 -11.11
C VAL A 64 -4.98 -9.80 -10.72
N ALA A 65 -6.19 -10.33 -10.75
CA ALA A 65 -7.39 -9.56 -10.42
C ALA A 65 -8.35 -10.37 -9.55
N THR A 66 -9.13 -9.65 -8.74
CA THR A 66 -10.35 -10.19 -8.14
C THR A 66 -11.56 -9.73 -8.93
N VAL A 67 -12.49 -10.65 -9.12
CA VAL A 67 -13.73 -10.40 -9.88
C VAL A 67 -14.91 -10.90 -9.05
N GLY A 68 -15.61 -9.96 -8.42
CA GLY A 68 -16.78 -10.27 -7.58
C GLY A 68 -18.02 -10.58 -8.40
N GLY A 69 -18.77 -11.56 -7.94
CA GLY A 69 -20.06 -11.98 -8.52
C GLY A 69 -21.29 -11.46 -7.75
N GLY A 70 -21.14 -10.49 -6.84
CA GLY A 70 -22.26 -9.95 -6.05
C GLY A 70 -22.79 -10.95 -5.02
N GLY A 71 -21.95 -11.42 -4.11
CA GLY A 71 -22.38 -12.35 -3.05
C GLY A 71 -21.25 -12.98 -2.25
N THR A 72 -21.42 -14.23 -1.87
CA THR A 72 -20.46 -14.98 -1.03
C THR A 72 -19.30 -15.59 -1.81
N SER A 73 -19.12 -15.27 -3.07
CA SER A 73 -18.05 -15.82 -3.90
C SER A 73 -17.44 -14.77 -4.81
N GLU A 74 -16.15 -14.78 -4.88
CA GLU A 74 -15.30 -13.94 -5.71
C GLU A 74 -14.35 -14.85 -6.50
N TRP A 75 -13.93 -14.41 -7.67
CA TRP A 75 -12.92 -15.10 -8.45
C TRP A 75 -11.58 -14.39 -8.30
N LEU A 76 -10.54 -15.14 -7.98
CA LEU A 76 -9.16 -14.72 -8.16
C LEU A 76 -8.72 -15.22 -9.53
N GLU A 77 -8.35 -14.30 -10.42
CA GLU A 77 -8.06 -14.57 -11.82
C GLU A 77 -6.63 -14.11 -12.19
N ILE A 78 -5.96 -14.93 -12.98
CA ILE A 78 -4.75 -14.57 -13.71
C ILE A 78 -5.17 -14.33 -15.16
N MET A 79 -4.87 -13.18 -15.71
CA MET A 79 -5.26 -12.79 -17.06
C MET A 79 -4.13 -12.15 -17.85
N THR A 80 -4.23 -12.22 -19.17
CA THR A 80 -3.31 -11.48 -20.05
C THR A 80 -3.54 -9.97 -19.94
N PRO A 81 -2.59 -9.13 -20.37
CA PRO A 81 -2.79 -7.68 -20.46
C PRO A 81 -3.95 -7.26 -21.37
N SER A 82 -4.43 -8.14 -22.23
CA SER A 82 -5.62 -7.91 -23.06
C SER A 82 -6.94 -8.31 -22.39
N GLY A 83 -6.91 -8.83 -21.16
CA GLY A 83 -8.06 -9.22 -20.38
C GLY A 83 -8.55 -10.67 -20.59
N ALA A 84 -7.78 -11.50 -21.31
CA ALA A 84 -8.14 -12.93 -21.45
C ALA A 84 -7.73 -13.71 -20.18
N VAL A 85 -8.67 -14.42 -19.56
CA VAL A 85 -8.43 -15.23 -18.36
C VAL A 85 -7.59 -16.46 -18.73
N VAL A 86 -6.47 -16.66 -18.05
CA VAL A 86 -5.55 -17.80 -18.20
C VAL A 86 -5.81 -18.87 -17.15
N ALA A 87 -5.95 -18.44 -15.90
CA ALA A 87 -6.27 -19.31 -14.78
C ALA A 87 -7.19 -18.57 -13.80
N ARG A 88 -7.98 -19.33 -13.06
CA ARG A 88 -8.84 -18.77 -12.01
C ARG A 88 -9.16 -19.78 -10.94
N THR A 89 -9.40 -19.27 -9.73
CA THR A 89 -9.95 -20.06 -8.63
C THR A 89 -11.03 -19.25 -7.92
N LYS A 90 -11.96 -19.96 -7.29
CA LYS A 90 -13.01 -19.33 -6.51
C LYS A 90 -12.50 -19.09 -5.09
N ILE A 91 -12.63 -17.88 -4.60
CA ILE A 91 -12.30 -17.50 -3.23
C ILE A 91 -13.58 -17.07 -2.49
N ASN A 92 -13.56 -17.22 -1.17
CA ASN A 92 -14.66 -16.77 -0.33
C ASN A 92 -14.26 -15.44 0.33
N PRO A 93 -14.83 -14.29 -0.06
CA PRO A 93 -14.43 -12.99 0.46
C PRO A 93 -14.65 -12.84 1.98
N THR A 94 -15.52 -13.65 2.59
CA THR A 94 -15.69 -13.64 4.05
C THR A 94 -14.59 -14.39 4.81
N GLN A 95 -13.77 -15.17 4.12
CA GLN A 95 -12.66 -15.95 4.66
C GLN A 95 -11.31 -15.52 4.11
N THR A 96 -11.32 -14.81 2.97
CA THR A 96 -10.13 -14.26 2.31
C THR A 96 -9.93 -12.84 2.79
N TRP A 97 -8.78 -12.54 3.34
CA TRP A 97 -8.50 -11.22 3.90
C TRP A 97 -7.31 -10.53 3.24
N MET A 98 -6.51 -11.28 2.50
CA MET A 98 -5.40 -10.69 1.73
C MET A 98 -5.28 -11.39 0.39
N THR A 99 -4.99 -10.61 -0.65
CA THR A 99 -4.66 -11.09 -1.99
C THR A 99 -3.40 -10.39 -2.46
N ALA A 100 -2.54 -11.10 -3.17
CA ALA A 100 -1.29 -10.58 -3.70
C ALA A 100 -1.00 -11.15 -5.08
N ALA A 101 -0.13 -10.48 -5.83
CA ALA A 101 0.47 -10.98 -7.05
C ALA A 101 1.98 -11.16 -6.85
N GLY A 102 2.58 -12.13 -7.50
CA GLY A 102 4.01 -12.38 -7.39
C GLY A 102 4.53 -13.23 -8.54
N ALA A 103 5.82 -13.54 -8.55
CA ALA A 103 6.50 -14.19 -9.67
C ALA A 103 5.96 -15.59 -10.04
N GLY A 104 5.32 -16.30 -9.09
CA GLY A 104 4.79 -17.66 -9.30
C GLY A 104 3.31 -17.69 -9.73
N GLY A 105 2.52 -16.67 -9.34
CA GLY A 105 1.08 -16.72 -9.54
C GLY A 105 0.29 -15.67 -8.81
N ALA A 106 -0.98 -15.98 -8.55
CA ALA A 106 -1.88 -15.20 -7.72
C ALA A 106 -1.98 -15.86 -6.33
N TYR A 107 -1.94 -15.06 -5.28
CA TYR A 107 -1.85 -15.52 -3.90
C TYR A 107 -3.03 -14.99 -3.09
N TRP A 108 -3.45 -15.75 -2.08
CA TRP A 108 -4.46 -15.31 -1.13
C TRP A 108 -4.32 -16.01 0.22
N THR A 109 -4.67 -15.31 1.28
CA THR A 109 -4.78 -15.87 2.63
C THR A 109 -6.23 -16.20 2.94
N ALA A 110 -6.51 -17.42 3.32
CA ALA A 110 -7.84 -17.84 3.76
C ALA A 110 -7.73 -18.77 4.98
N ASN A 111 -8.52 -18.49 6.03
CA ASN A 111 -8.54 -19.28 7.27
C ASN A 111 -7.16 -19.51 7.88
N GLY A 112 -6.29 -18.49 7.86
CA GLY A 112 -4.94 -18.58 8.42
C GLY A 112 -3.95 -19.39 7.59
N VAL A 113 -4.23 -19.57 6.30
CA VAL A 113 -3.38 -20.34 5.37
C VAL A 113 -3.16 -19.51 4.11
N GLU A 114 -1.92 -19.43 3.67
CA GLU A 114 -1.53 -18.83 2.40
C GLU A 114 -1.60 -19.87 1.28
N TYR A 115 -2.20 -19.45 0.15
CA TYR A 115 -2.38 -20.27 -1.05
C TYR A 115 -1.82 -19.56 -2.28
N GLU A 116 -1.47 -20.35 -3.29
CA GLU A 116 -1.04 -19.91 -4.61
C GLU A 116 -1.97 -20.51 -5.69
N LEU A 117 -2.36 -19.70 -6.66
CA LEU A 117 -2.91 -20.13 -7.94
C LEU A 117 -1.84 -19.94 -9.01
N THR A 118 -1.40 -21.01 -9.65
CA THR A 118 -0.41 -20.96 -10.71
C THR A 118 -1.02 -20.67 -12.08
N LEU A 119 -0.20 -20.33 -13.08
CA LEU A 119 -0.62 -20.18 -14.48
C LEU A 119 -1.27 -21.45 -15.07
N SER A 120 -0.90 -22.64 -14.57
CA SER A 120 -1.53 -23.89 -14.99
C SER A 120 -2.92 -24.12 -14.40
N GLY A 121 -3.37 -23.25 -13.49
CA GLY A 121 -4.62 -23.40 -12.75
C GLY A 121 -4.52 -24.32 -11.53
N ALA A 122 -3.32 -24.78 -11.16
CA ALA A 122 -3.13 -25.54 -9.95
C ALA A 122 -3.17 -24.62 -8.71
N VAL A 123 -3.73 -25.14 -7.61
CA VAL A 123 -3.77 -24.45 -6.33
C VAL A 123 -2.85 -25.16 -5.35
N HIS A 124 -1.91 -24.42 -4.79
CA HIS A 124 -0.95 -24.92 -3.80
C HIS A 124 -1.19 -24.24 -2.45
N LYS A 125 -0.98 -24.98 -1.37
CA LYS A 125 -0.91 -24.47 -0.02
C LYS A 125 0.56 -24.14 0.28
N LEU A 126 0.86 -22.90 0.66
CA LEU A 126 2.23 -22.45 0.97
C LEU A 126 2.55 -22.61 2.45
N GLY A 127 1.72 -22.09 3.35
CA GLY A 127 2.00 -22.13 4.76
C GLY A 127 0.93 -21.50 5.65
N LEU A 128 1.29 -21.19 6.89
CA LEU A 128 0.41 -20.57 7.86
C LEU A 128 0.67 -19.05 7.93
N VAL A 129 -0.40 -18.29 8.01
CA VAL A 129 -0.38 -16.84 8.27
C VAL A 129 -1.27 -16.58 9.49
N PRO A 130 -0.76 -15.94 10.55
CA PRO A 130 -1.56 -15.64 11.74
C PRO A 130 -2.76 -14.75 11.40
N SER A 131 -3.83 -14.86 12.18
CA SER A 131 -5.06 -14.08 11.95
C SER A 131 -4.93 -12.59 12.25
N ASP A 132 -3.89 -12.20 12.97
CA ASP A 132 -3.50 -10.83 13.31
C ASP A 132 -2.46 -10.24 12.34
N ALA A 133 -2.08 -11.00 11.29
CA ALA A 133 -1.19 -10.49 10.26
C ALA A 133 -1.82 -9.35 9.47
N SER A 134 -1.03 -8.33 9.18
CA SER A 134 -1.39 -7.21 8.32
C SER A 134 -0.45 -7.17 7.10
N GLY A 135 -1.02 -7.21 5.90
CA GLY A 135 -0.29 -7.22 4.64
C GLY A 135 0.51 -8.51 4.40
N VAL A 136 0.39 -9.09 3.23
CA VAL A 136 1.26 -10.19 2.79
C VAL A 136 1.97 -9.76 1.52
N LEU A 137 3.28 -9.93 1.48
CA LEU A 137 4.10 -9.77 0.28
C LEU A 137 4.65 -11.12 -0.14
N ILE A 138 4.71 -11.33 -1.44
CA ILE A 138 5.35 -12.51 -2.02
C ILE A 138 6.79 -12.15 -2.39
N GLY A 139 7.71 -13.02 -2.04
CA GLY A 139 9.13 -12.85 -2.35
C GLY A 139 9.42 -12.94 -3.86
N PRO A 140 10.56 -12.42 -4.32
CA PRO A 140 10.97 -12.48 -5.71
C PRO A 140 11.11 -13.89 -6.27
N ASP A 141 11.26 -14.89 -5.38
CA ASP A 141 11.32 -16.32 -5.73
C ASP A 141 9.94 -16.95 -6.01
N GLY A 142 8.85 -16.21 -5.76
CA GLY A 142 7.47 -16.67 -5.96
C GLY A 142 6.99 -17.71 -4.95
N SER A 143 7.77 -18.03 -3.91
CA SER A 143 7.46 -19.10 -2.96
C SER A 143 7.60 -18.69 -1.50
N SER A 144 8.51 -17.78 -1.20
CA SER A 144 8.63 -17.14 0.12
C SER A 144 7.56 -16.05 0.27
N TYR A 145 7.10 -15.82 1.49
CA TYR A 145 6.18 -14.72 1.76
C TYR A 145 6.55 -14.02 3.08
N ALA A 146 6.18 -12.76 3.18
CA ALA A 146 6.36 -11.96 4.38
C ALA A 146 5.04 -11.36 4.83
N TYR A 147 4.90 -11.19 6.13
CA TYR A 147 3.76 -10.50 6.74
C TYR A 147 4.19 -9.69 7.96
N ALA A 148 3.39 -8.71 8.34
CA ALA A 148 3.57 -7.98 9.59
C ALA A 148 2.57 -8.44 10.65
N THR A 149 2.96 -8.38 11.93
CA THR A 149 2.07 -8.61 13.08
C THR A 149 2.26 -7.53 14.12
N SER A 150 1.22 -7.33 14.94
CA SER A 150 1.20 -6.34 16.01
C SER A 150 0.59 -6.93 17.26
N ASP A 151 1.42 -7.10 18.30
CA ASP A 151 1.00 -7.63 19.61
C ASP A 151 0.83 -6.46 20.59
N THR A 152 -0.34 -6.30 21.21
CA THR A 152 -0.54 -5.32 22.28
C THR A 152 0.22 -5.73 23.53
N LEU A 153 1.24 -4.98 23.92
CA LEU A 153 2.02 -5.21 25.14
C LEU A 153 1.36 -4.51 26.35
N ASN A 154 0.89 -3.28 26.16
CA ASN A 154 0.20 -2.53 27.20
C ASN A 154 -1.03 -1.85 26.60
N PRO A 155 -2.25 -2.19 27.06
CA PRO A 155 -3.49 -1.59 26.57
C PRO A 155 -3.88 -0.28 27.29
N ASP A 156 -3.09 0.23 28.26
CA ASP A 156 -3.38 1.48 28.94
C ASP A 156 -3.30 2.65 27.95
N PRO A 157 -4.38 3.42 27.73
CA PRO A 157 -4.37 4.51 26.77
C PRO A 157 -3.35 5.61 27.07
N ASN A 158 -2.91 5.75 28.33
CA ASN A 158 -1.87 6.71 28.72
C ASN A 158 -0.44 6.18 28.53
N ASN A 159 -0.29 4.87 28.31
CA ASN A 159 1.00 4.21 28.14
C ASN A 159 0.89 3.02 27.19
N TYR A 160 0.12 3.23 26.12
CA TYR A 160 -0.11 2.19 25.10
C TYR A 160 1.19 1.80 24.40
N SER A 161 1.39 0.51 24.24
CA SER A 161 2.54 -0.01 23.49
C SER A 161 2.20 -1.28 22.70
N LEU A 162 2.79 -1.36 21.50
CA LEU A 162 2.68 -2.47 20.56
C LEU A 162 4.05 -3.07 20.30
N ARG A 163 4.12 -4.37 20.13
CA ARG A 163 5.29 -5.04 19.60
C ARG A 163 5.02 -5.44 18.16
N ASN A 164 5.66 -4.76 17.23
CA ASN A 164 5.50 -4.95 15.82
C ASN A 164 6.62 -5.81 15.25
N LYS A 165 6.26 -6.78 14.41
CA LYS A 165 7.20 -7.70 13.78
C LYS A 165 6.99 -7.74 12.28
N ILE A 166 8.08 -7.92 11.54
CA ILE A 166 8.06 -8.36 10.15
C ILE A 166 8.59 -9.80 10.15
N VAL A 167 7.80 -10.70 9.60
CA VAL A 167 8.08 -12.15 9.58
C VAL A 167 8.21 -12.61 8.15
N VAL A 168 9.24 -13.39 7.85
CA VAL A 168 9.47 -14.06 6.57
C VAL A 168 9.29 -15.55 6.76
N VAL A 169 8.63 -16.18 5.82
CA VAL A 169 8.43 -17.64 5.76
C VAL A 169 8.98 -18.14 4.43
N ASP A 170 10.03 -18.94 4.50
CA ASP A 170 10.56 -19.64 3.34
C ASP A 170 9.96 -21.05 3.26
N PRO A 171 9.79 -21.63 2.06
CA PRO A 171 9.24 -22.98 1.90
C PRO A 171 10.00 -24.04 2.72
N GLY A 172 9.28 -24.72 3.59
CA GLY A 172 9.86 -25.81 4.41
C GLY A 172 10.78 -25.35 5.56
N ALA A 173 10.95 -24.04 5.76
CA ALA A 173 11.72 -23.48 6.87
C ALA A 173 10.80 -22.91 7.98
N PRO A 174 11.31 -22.80 9.23
CA PRO A 174 10.60 -22.07 10.27
C PRO A 174 10.46 -20.59 9.93
N ALA A 175 9.35 -19.98 10.34
CA ALA A 175 9.15 -18.55 10.22
C ALA A 175 10.28 -17.76 10.92
N LYS A 176 10.84 -16.76 10.23
CA LYS A 176 11.95 -15.92 10.69
C LYS A 176 11.47 -14.50 10.94
N VAL A 177 11.66 -13.99 12.15
CA VAL A 177 11.43 -12.58 12.47
C VAL A 177 12.64 -11.78 11.98
N ILE A 178 12.41 -10.83 11.08
CA ILE A 178 13.46 -9.97 10.50
C ILE A 178 13.38 -8.53 11.03
N GLY A 179 12.20 -8.06 11.42
CA GLY A 179 11.97 -6.80 12.10
C GLY A 179 11.23 -7.04 13.41
N ASP A 180 11.70 -6.45 14.51
CA ASP A 180 11.08 -6.54 15.84
C ASP A 180 11.28 -5.23 16.59
N ARG A 181 10.21 -4.48 16.80
CA ARG A 181 10.25 -3.16 17.44
C ARG A 181 9.05 -2.98 18.37
N VAL A 182 9.29 -2.26 19.44
CA VAL A 182 8.21 -1.78 20.32
C VAL A 182 7.84 -0.37 19.91
N ALA A 183 6.57 -0.18 19.58
CA ALA A 183 5.96 1.11 19.29
C ALA A 183 5.30 1.64 20.56
N THR A 184 5.51 2.92 20.87
CA THR A 184 4.91 3.61 22.02
C THR A 184 4.30 4.92 21.59
N ALA A 185 3.35 5.45 22.35
CA ALA A 185 2.78 6.78 22.10
C ALA A 185 3.82 7.92 22.19
N ALA A 186 4.98 7.66 22.78
CA ALA A 186 6.08 8.63 22.89
C ALA A 186 6.97 8.69 21.65
N ASP A 187 6.85 7.75 20.71
CA ASP A 187 7.60 7.79 19.47
C ASP A 187 7.17 9.01 18.64
N PRO A 188 8.09 9.77 18.03
CA PRO A 188 7.79 11.08 17.41
C PRO A 188 6.80 11.03 16.24
N TRP A 189 6.46 9.85 15.76
CA TRP A 189 5.51 9.56 14.68
C TRP A 189 4.39 8.62 15.10
N SER A 190 4.25 8.36 16.36
CA SER A 190 3.13 7.59 16.86
C SER A 190 1.85 8.39 16.80
N GLY A 191 0.78 7.75 16.34
CA GLY A 191 -0.56 8.17 16.68
C GLY A 191 -0.83 7.98 18.18
N GLN A 192 -2.07 8.17 18.62
CA GLN A 192 -2.47 7.98 20.02
C GLN A 192 -2.23 6.54 20.53
N SER A 193 -2.08 5.58 19.62
CA SER A 193 -1.95 4.15 19.90
C SER A 193 -0.66 3.50 19.40
N GLY A 194 0.38 4.31 19.11
CA GLY A 194 1.64 3.80 18.55
C GLY A 194 1.67 3.79 17.02
N TRP A 195 2.39 2.86 16.43
CA TRP A 195 2.50 2.68 14.99
C TRP A 195 2.56 1.20 14.64
N ASP A 196 2.19 0.85 13.40
CA ASP A 196 2.30 -0.49 12.83
C ASP A 196 3.22 -0.52 11.62
N TYR A 197 3.71 -1.71 11.24
CA TYR A 197 4.37 -1.91 9.98
C TYR A 197 3.33 -2.02 8.85
N TYR A 198 3.51 -1.21 7.82
CA TYR A 198 2.84 -1.34 6.54
C TYR A 198 3.86 -1.83 5.50
N LEU A 199 3.67 -3.04 5.00
CA LEU A 199 4.54 -3.65 3.99
C LEU A 199 4.17 -3.10 2.61
N VAL A 200 5.17 -2.59 1.86
CA VAL A 200 4.94 -1.92 0.57
C VAL A 200 5.28 -2.84 -0.60
N SER A 201 6.50 -3.39 -0.61
CA SER A 201 6.96 -4.27 -1.69
C SER A 201 8.10 -5.17 -1.22
N TRP A 202 8.33 -6.28 -1.93
CA TRP A 202 9.48 -7.14 -1.72
C TRP A 202 10.22 -7.31 -3.04
N THR A 203 11.46 -6.85 -3.08
CA THR A 203 12.36 -6.91 -4.23
C THR A 203 13.65 -7.64 -3.87
N ASP A 204 14.55 -7.85 -4.83
CA ASP A 204 15.90 -8.39 -4.55
C ASP A 204 16.71 -7.54 -3.56
N ALA A 205 16.38 -6.26 -3.40
CA ALA A 205 17.03 -5.38 -2.44
C ALA A 205 16.50 -5.55 -1.00
N GLY A 206 15.36 -6.22 -0.82
CA GLY A 206 14.73 -6.46 0.46
C GLY A 206 13.25 -6.09 0.51
N ILE A 207 12.72 -6.07 1.73
CA ILE A 207 11.34 -5.75 2.02
C ILE A 207 11.22 -4.26 2.36
N ALA A 208 10.51 -3.53 1.53
CA ALA A 208 10.16 -2.14 1.78
C ALA A 208 8.95 -2.05 2.71
N PHE A 209 9.05 -1.20 3.70
CA PHE A 209 7.99 -0.97 4.67
C PHE A 209 7.91 0.48 5.11
N ALA A 210 6.75 0.86 5.62
CA ALA A 210 6.54 2.11 6.34
C ALA A 210 6.09 1.81 7.77
N ARG A 211 6.37 2.73 8.71
CA ARG A 211 5.75 2.77 10.05
C ARG A 211 4.59 3.74 9.99
N VAL A 212 3.41 3.24 10.16
CA VAL A 212 2.15 3.99 10.03
C VAL A 212 1.53 4.19 11.39
N ALA A 213 1.18 5.43 11.72
CA ALA A 213 0.54 5.76 12.99
C ALA A 213 -0.80 5.02 13.15
N THR A 214 -1.01 4.39 14.31
CA THR A 214 -2.28 3.74 14.65
C THR A 214 -3.21 4.70 15.38
N GLY A 215 -4.52 4.58 15.14
CA GLY A 215 -5.55 5.39 15.82
C GLY A 215 -5.66 6.83 15.33
N GLY A 216 -5.10 7.17 14.18
CA GLY A 216 -5.28 8.47 13.55
C GLY A 216 -6.64 8.59 12.86
N CYS A 217 -7.31 9.75 13.00
CA CYS A 217 -8.47 10.08 12.18
C CYS A 217 -7.96 10.51 10.79
N GLY A 218 -7.91 9.59 9.84
CA GLY A 218 -7.60 9.92 8.44
C GLY A 218 -8.83 10.52 7.76
N CYS A 219 -8.77 11.79 7.36
CA CYS A 219 -9.68 12.35 6.39
C CYS A 219 -9.03 12.23 5.00
N GLY A 220 -8.99 11.05 4.41
CA GLY A 220 -8.36 10.90 3.12
C GLY A 220 -9.02 9.80 2.30
N SER A 221 -9.20 10.08 1.03
CA SER A 221 -9.67 9.09 0.06
C SER A 221 -8.61 8.04 -0.27
N PHE A 222 -7.40 8.20 0.28
CA PHE A 222 -6.27 7.31 0.09
C PHE A 222 -5.87 6.70 1.43
N ASP A 223 -5.80 5.38 1.50
CA ASP A 223 -5.30 4.66 2.66
C ASP A 223 -3.86 5.07 3.05
N MET A 224 -3.13 5.66 2.10
CA MET A 224 -1.74 6.08 2.23
C MET A 224 -1.53 7.45 2.87
N GLN A 225 -2.57 8.23 3.11
CA GLN A 225 -2.46 9.49 3.87
C GLN A 225 -2.40 9.26 5.38
N MET A 226 -2.34 8.02 5.81
CA MET A 226 -1.95 7.70 7.16
C MET A 226 -0.55 8.29 7.40
N GLN A 227 -0.42 9.07 8.46
CA GLN A 227 0.83 9.69 8.88
C GLN A 227 1.93 8.63 9.01
N SER A 228 2.63 8.33 7.93
CA SER A 228 3.80 7.48 8.00
C SER A 228 5.02 8.36 8.25
N ALA A 229 5.78 7.97 9.18
CA ALA A 229 6.86 8.78 9.66
C ALA A 229 8.23 8.25 9.31
N TYR A 230 8.29 7.01 8.93
CA TYR A 230 9.53 6.32 8.68
C TYR A 230 9.31 5.24 7.63
N SER A 231 10.13 5.23 6.62
CA SER A 231 10.11 4.19 5.59
C SER A 231 11.52 3.71 5.31
N ALA A 232 11.66 2.41 5.19
CA ALA A 232 12.95 1.76 4.98
C ALA A 232 12.79 0.48 4.17
N VAL A 233 13.92 -0.03 3.71
CA VAL A 233 14.06 -1.38 3.16
C VAL A 233 14.86 -2.20 4.16
N ILE A 234 14.38 -3.38 4.53
CA ILE A 234 15.09 -4.35 5.36
C ILE A 234 15.53 -5.54 4.49
N ASP A 235 16.82 -5.85 4.53
CA ASP A 235 17.36 -7.05 3.91
C ASP A 235 17.03 -8.28 4.78
N PRO A 236 16.25 -9.26 4.29
CA PRO A 236 15.85 -10.42 5.10
C PRO A 236 17.01 -11.35 5.46
N VAL A 237 18.17 -11.22 4.80
CA VAL A 237 19.36 -12.05 5.07
C VAL A 237 20.26 -11.41 6.11
N SER A 238 20.73 -10.19 5.85
CA SER A 238 21.65 -9.46 6.75
C SER A 238 20.95 -8.79 7.92
N LEU A 239 19.63 -8.58 7.84
CA LEU A 239 18.80 -7.77 8.76
C LEU A 239 19.21 -6.29 8.78
N GLY A 240 19.97 -5.86 7.78
CA GLY A 240 20.33 -4.45 7.58
C GLY A 240 19.11 -3.64 7.15
N GLU A 241 18.89 -2.50 7.80
CA GLU A 241 17.79 -1.57 7.49
C GLU A 241 18.36 -0.32 6.82
N THR A 242 17.85 0.02 5.64
CA THR A 242 18.24 1.22 4.89
C THR A 242 17.05 2.16 4.81
N THR A 243 17.16 3.35 5.39
CA THR A 243 16.13 4.39 5.28
C THR A 243 15.97 4.84 3.84
N VAL A 244 14.72 4.90 3.35
CA VAL A 244 14.42 5.30 1.96
C VAL A 244 13.79 6.68 1.85
N THR A 245 13.07 7.15 2.88
CA THR A 245 12.52 8.51 2.91
C THR A 245 13.32 9.43 3.82
N ALA A 246 13.50 10.68 3.40
CA ALA A 246 14.20 11.71 4.18
C ALA A 246 13.27 12.51 5.10
N SER A 247 11.98 12.33 5.04
CA SER A 247 10.98 13.13 5.77
C SER A 247 10.08 12.25 6.60
N THR A 248 9.85 12.69 7.82
CA THR A 248 8.94 12.03 8.78
C THR A 248 7.46 12.34 8.52
N SER A 249 7.14 13.27 7.61
CA SER A 249 5.79 13.69 7.26
C SER A 249 5.37 13.30 5.84
N CYS A 250 6.17 12.48 5.15
CA CYS A 250 5.94 12.13 3.76
C CYS A 250 5.70 10.62 3.64
N PRO A 251 4.44 10.17 3.62
CA PRO A 251 4.11 8.75 3.50
C PRO A 251 4.68 8.13 2.22
N LEU A 252 5.34 6.99 2.39
CA LEU A 252 5.84 6.21 1.27
C LEU A 252 4.65 5.72 0.43
N SER A 253 4.65 6.04 -0.86
CA SER A 253 3.60 5.59 -1.78
C SER A 253 4.08 4.45 -2.67
N ASP A 254 5.32 4.52 -3.16
CA ASP A 254 5.91 3.45 -3.98
C ASP A 254 7.43 3.51 -3.93
N ILE A 255 8.06 2.39 -4.31
CA ILE A 255 9.52 2.26 -4.47
C ILE A 255 9.83 1.78 -5.88
N GLY A 256 10.65 2.55 -6.57
CA GLY A 256 11.16 2.21 -7.89
C GLY A 256 12.27 1.15 -7.85
N PRO A 257 12.64 0.60 -9.01
CA PRO A 257 13.59 -0.50 -9.14
C PRO A 257 15.01 -0.17 -8.64
N ASN A 258 15.35 1.11 -8.52
CA ASN A 258 16.66 1.57 -8.00
C ASN A 258 16.59 2.02 -6.52
N LEU A 259 15.57 1.60 -5.78
CA LEU A 259 15.27 2.04 -4.42
C LEU A 259 15.00 3.56 -4.31
N GLU A 260 14.59 4.18 -5.38
CA GLU A 260 14.03 5.51 -5.34
C GLU A 260 12.63 5.43 -4.73
N ALA A 261 12.42 6.14 -3.64
CA ALA A 261 11.13 6.20 -2.97
C ALA A 261 10.38 7.45 -3.41
N VAL A 262 9.09 7.33 -3.63
CA VAL A 262 8.18 8.46 -3.80
C VAL A 262 7.25 8.57 -2.62
N CYS A 263 7.07 9.80 -2.12
CA CYS A 263 6.10 10.12 -1.09
C CYS A 263 5.38 11.44 -1.40
N PHE A 264 4.22 11.61 -0.81
CA PHE A 264 3.40 12.80 -0.95
C PHE A 264 3.40 13.58 0.36
N ASP A 265 3.91 14.83 0.30
CA ASP A 265 4.09 15.68 1.47
C ASP A 265 2.94 16.65 1.63
N GLY A 266 2.45 16.78 2.86
CA GLY A 266 1.39 17.71 3.24
C GLY A 266 0.52 17.13 4.36
N PRO A 267 0.13 17.95 5.35
CA PRO A 267 -0.63 17.48 6.52
C PRO A 267 -2.10 17.15 6.22
N TYR A 268 -2.72 17.83 5.23
CA TYR A 268 -4.13 17.67 4.85
C TYR A 268 -4.33 17.70 3.34
N GLU A 269 -3.56 18.53 2.65
CA GLU A 269 -3.51 18.64 1.20
C GLU A 269 -2.11 18.22 0.78
N THR A 270 -1.97 17.66 -0.42
CA THR A 270 -0.62 17.32 -0.89
C THR A 270 0.03 18.56 -1.48
N ASP A 271 1.04 19.06 -0.82
CA ASP A 271 1.79 20.25 -1.22
C ASP A 271 2.91 19.92 -2.21
N ALA A 272 3.49 18.73 -2.09
CA ALA A 272 4.60 18.31 -2.94
C ALA A 272 4.68 16.81 -3.14
N ILE A 273 5.29 16.41 -4.25
CA ILE A 273 5.76 15.06 -4.53
C ILE A 273 7.27 15.04 -4.30
N ARG A 274 7.74 14.20 -3.40
CA ARG A 274 9.17 14.05 -3.12
C ARG A 274 9.67 12.69 -3.56
N PHE A 275 10.83 12.72 -4.18
CA PHE A 275 11.60 11.53 -4.51
C PHE A 275 12.85 11.51 -3.64
N SER A 276 13.11 10.37 -3.03
CA SER A 276 14.26 10.16 -2.16
C SER A 276 15.05 8.93 -2.62
N SER A 277 16.35 8.96 -2.41
CA SER A 277 17.22 7.79 -2.57
C SER A 277 18.14 7.72 -1.36
N ALA A 278 18.22 6.56 -0.72
CA ALA A 278 18.99 6.33 0.50
C ALA A 278 18.79 7.43 1.58
N GLY A 279 17.55 7.85 1.78
CA GLY A 279 17.19 8.88 2.77
C GLY A 279 17.49 10.32 2.35
N THR A 280 17.96 10.57 1.13
CA THR A 280 18.25 11.91 0.61
C THR A 280 17.19 12.29 -0.45
N VAL A 281 16.59 13.49 -0.32
CA VAL A 281 15.67 14.01 -1.34
C VAL A 281 16.47 14.35 -2.60
N ILE A 282 16.10 13.71 -3.72
CA ILE A 282 16.72 13.93 -5.04
C ILE A 282 15.88 14.84 -5.95
N HIS A 283 14.55 14.78 -5.81
CA HIS A 283 13.62 15.65 -6.51
C HIS A 283 12.49 16.10 -5.58
N ASN A 284 11.99 17.31 -5.79
CA ASN A 284 10.85 17.85 -5.07
C ASN A 284 10.02 18.72 -6.04
N TYR A 285 8.79 18.28 -6.32
CA TYR A 285 7.87 18.94 -7.24
C TYR A 285 6.67 19.47 -6.47
N ALA A 286 6.49 20.78 -6.44
CA ALA A 286 5.31 21.40 -5.86
C ALA A 286 4.05 21.02 -6.64
N LEU A 287 3.00 20.64 -5.92
CA LEU A 287 1.68 20.46 -6.47
C LEU A 287 0.89 21.77 -6.34
N SER A 288 0.20 22.14 -7.40
CA SER A 288 -0.69 23.31 -7.40
C SER A 288 -2.13 22.90 -7.15
N GLY A 289 -2.85 23.73 -6.38
CA GLY A 289 -4.26 23.52 -6.06
C GLY A 289 -4.47 22.67 -4.83
N LYS A 290 -5.72 22.70 -4.34
CA LYS A 290 -6.14 21.91 -3.18
C LYS A 290 -6.50 20.50 -3.62
N ASN A 291 -5.52 19.61 -3.58
CA ASN A 291 -5.71 18.22 -3.97
C ASN A 291 -5.06 17.29 -2.94
N PHE A 292 -5.67 16.13 -2.77
CA PHE A 292 -4.96 14.96 -2.27
C PHE A 292 -4.26 14.27 -3.44
N ALA A 293 -3.06 13.75 -3.25
CA ALA A 293 -2.37 12.92 -4.21
C ALA A 293 -1.94 11.60 -3.57
N GLY A 294 -1.97 10.52 -4.33
CA GLY A 294 -1.64 9.18 -3.82
C GLY A 294 -1.61 8.12 -4.92
N ASP A 295 -1.54 6.87 -4.51
CA ASP A 295 -1.53 5.67 -5.36
C ASP A 295 -0.49 5.78 -6.48
N ALA A 296 0.75 6.07 -6.09
CA ALA A 296 1.83 6.23 -7.03
C ALA A 296 2.33 4.87 -7.55
N LEU A 297 2.75 4.85 -8.82
CA LEU A 297 3.38 3.72 -9.47
C LEU A 297 4.55 4.21 -10.30
N PHE A 298 5.75 3.68 -10.09
CA PHE A 298 6.86 3.88 -10.99
C PHE A 298 6.69 3.12 -12.30
N SER A 299 7.16 3.70 -13.41
CA SER A 299 7.36 2.93 -14.65
C SER A 299 8.48 1.90 -14.48
N ASP A 300 8.50 0.86 -15.33
CA ASP A 300 9.49 -0.22 -15.28
C ASP A 300 10.94 0.28 -15.29
N ASP A 301 11.20 1.42 -15.93
CA ASP A 301 12.52 2.07 -16.04
C ASP A 301 12.73 3.21 -15.01
N ALA A 302 11.80 3.42 -14.10
CA ALA A 302 11.76 4.50 -13.11
C ALA A 302 11.89 5.92 -13.70
N SER A 303 11.69 6.09 -15.01
CA SER A 303 11.76 7.42 -15.64
C SER A 303 10.48 8.25 -15.45
N ARG A 304 9.38 7.60 -15.12
CA ARG A 304 8.05 8.21 -14.96
C ARG A 304 7.35 7.72 -13.71
N LEU A 305 6.45 8.55 -13.22
CA LEU A 305 5.55 8.26 -12.11
C LEU A 305 4.10 8.44 -12.56
N ALA A 306 3.27 7.42 -12.39
CA ALA A 306 1.81 7.58 -12.40
C ALA A 306 1.32 7.82 -10.98
N TYR A 307 0.35 8.69 -10.81
CA TYR A 307 -0.32 8.94 -9.53
C TYR A 307 -1.70 9.53 -9.78
N ILE A 308 -2.57 9.48 -8.80
CA ILE A 308 -3.87 10.13 -8.88
C ILE A 308 -3.92 11.37 -8.00
N THR A 309 -4.74 12.33 -8.41
CA THR A 309 -5.13 13.48 -7.60
C THR A 309 -6.63 13.55 -7.48
N ILE A 310 -7.11 13.89 -6.28
CA ILE A 310 -8.52 14.09 -5.97
C ILE A 310 -8.67 15.49 -5.38
N PRO A 311 -9.60 16.34 -5.86
CA PRO A 311 -9.85 17.65 -5.27
C PRO A 311 -10.25 17.50 -3.80
N VAL A 312 -9.71 18.33 -2.92
CA VAL A 312 -10.11 18.39 -1.51
C VAL A 312 -11.51 19.01 -1.43
N THR A 313 -12.47 18.26 -0.91
CA THR A 313 -13.82 18.74 -0.63
C THR A 313 -14.17 18.49 0.84
N GLU A 314 -14.98 19.35 1.44
CA GLU A 314 -15.41 19.16 2.85
C GLU A 314 -16.18 17.85 3.06
N ASP A 315 -16.87 17.37 2.02
CA ASP A 315 -17.67 16.15 2.09
C ASP A 315 -16.84 14.85 2.16
N GLN A 316 -15.58 14.87 1.73
CA GLN A 316 -14.72 13.67 1.75
C GLN A 316 -14.37 13.23 3.17
N CYS A 317 -14.21 14.16 4.10
CA CYS A 317 -14.00 13.86 5.53
C CYS A 317 -15.25 13.26 6.20
N ASN A 318 -16.41 13.43 5.60
CA ASN A 318 -17.71 12.95 6.11
C ASN A 318 -18.19 11.67 5.40
N GLY A 319 -17.37 11.06 4.54
CA GLY A 319 -17.71 9.83 3.79
C GLY A 319 -18.75 10.04 2.70
N GLY A 320 -18.99 11.28 2.29
CA GLY A 320 -19.91 11.64 1.20
C GLY A 320 -19.18 12.20 -0.03
N GLY A 321 -19.79 12.08 -1.19
CA GLY A 321 -19.34 12.69 -2.42
C GLY A 321 -18.85 11.68 -3.47
N THR A 322 -18.96 12.09 -4.74
CA THR A 322 -18.43 11.32 -5.86
C THR A 322 -16.94 11.60 -5.98
N ILE A 323 -16.12 10.58 -5.85
CA ILE A 323 -14.68 10.68 -6.09
C ILE A 323 -14.45 10.90 -7.58
N THR A 324 -13.76 11.98 -7.92
CA THR A 324 -13.32 12.25 -9.29
C THR A 324 -11.81 12.30 -9.32
N ALA A 325 -11.21 11.14 -9.51
CA ALA A 325 -9.76 11.02 -9.63
C ALA A 325 -9.28 11.53 -10.99
N THR A 326 -8.15 12.22 -10.98
CA THR A 326 -7.38 12.56 -12.17
C THR A 326 -6.09 11.77 -12.16
N LEU A 327 -5.94 10.85 -13.12
CA LEU A 327 -4.68 10.18 -13.36
C LEU A 327 -3.67 11.17 -13.94
N ARG A 328 -2.50 11.21 -13.34
CA ARG A 328 -1.36 12.03 -13.79
C ARG A 328 -0.18 11.14 -14.07
N VAL A 329 0.55 11.44 -15.13
CA VAL A 329 1.81 10.76 -15.47
C VAL A 329 2.89 11.83 -15.59
N MET A 330 3.85 11.78 -14.68
CA MET A 330 4.97 12.72 -14.60
C MET A 330 6.23 12.11 -15.20
N ASN A 331 6.97 12.86 -15.97
CA ASN A 331 8.36 12.57 -16.26
C ASN A 331 9.22 13.05 -15.08
N ILE A 332 9.94 12.14 -14.42
CA ILE A 332 10.64 12.43 -13.16
C ILE A 332 11.80 13.41 -13.39
N ALA A 333 12.51 13.31 -14.50
CA ALA A 333 13.65 14.19 -14.76
C ALA A 333 13.25 15.65 -15.04
N THR A 334 12.08 15.86 -15.67
CA THR A 334 11.65 17.21 -16.13
C THR A 334 10.51 17.80 -15.31
N GLY A 335 9.80 17.00 -14.52
CA GLY A 335 8.57 17.39 -13.82
C GLY A 335 7.37 17.61 -14.76
N SER A 336 7.50 17.36 -16.08
CA SER A 336 6.38 17.52 -17.01
C SER A 336 5.30 16.47 -16.76
N VAL A 337 4.03 16.89 -16.80
CA VAL A 337 2.88 16.06 -16.46
C VAL A 337 1.88 16.03 -17.60
N VAL A 338 1.40 14.84 -17.96
CA VAL A 338 0.17 14.63 -18.73
C VAL A 338 -0.91 14.11 -17.80
N SER A 339 -2.18 14.42 -18.06
CA SER A 339 -3.26 14.05 -17.15
C SER A 339 -4.57 13.73 -17.84
N ARG A 340 -5.41 12.93 -17.18
CA ARG A 340 -6.76 12.60 -17.61
C ARG A 340 -7.69 12.41 -16.42
N ALA A 341 -8.89 12.99 -16.48
CA ALA A 341 -9.96 12.68 -15.54
C ALA A 341 -10.47 11.24 -15.77
N MET A 342 -10.53 10.45 -14.72
CA MET A 342 -10.82 9.01 -14.80
C MET A 342 -12.09 8.59 -14.03
N GLY A 343 -12.73 9.49 -13.27
CA GLY A 343 -13.78 9.11 -12.32
C GLY A 343 -13.19 8.45 -11.09
N ASP A 344 -13.85 7.46 -10.54
CA ASP A 344 -13.34 6.65 -9.41
C ASP A 344 -12.38 5.58 -9.94
N PHE A 345 -11.13 5.99 -10.15
CA PHE A 345 -10.05 5.15 -10.70
C PHE A 345 -8.97 4.90 -9.66
N VAL A 346 -8.59 3.64 -9.53
CA VAL A 346 -7.48 3.19 -8.67
C VAL A 346 -6.43 2.53 -9.58
N PRO A 347 -5.25 3.15 -9.78
CA PRO A 347 -4.13 2.51 -10.46
C PRO A 347 -3.54 1.44 -9.53
N SER A 348 -3.18 0.29 -10.08
CA SER A 348 -2.71 -0.85 -9.28
C SER A 348 -1.40 -1.45 -9.80
N ALA A 349 -1.05 -1.22 -11.05
CA ALA A 349 0.19 -1.73 -11.63
C ALA A 349 0.61 -0.92 -12.86
N TRP A 350 1.91 -0.86 -13.11
CA TRP A 350 2.48 -0.33 -14.35
C TRP A 350 3.42 -1.36 -14.93
N ALA A 351 3.12 -1.88 -16.12
CA ALA A 351 3.96 -2.89 -16.78
C ALA A 351 3.82 -2.84 -18.29
N GLY A 352 4.91 -3.14 -19.00
CA GLY A 352 4.91 -3.19 -20.47
C GLY A 352 4.44 -1.89 -21.12
N GLY A 353 4.65 -0.74 -20.49
CA GLY A 353 4.23 0.55 -20.97
C GLY A 353 2.73 0.84 -20.84
N VAL A 354 2.00 0.11 -20.01
CA VAL A 354 0.56 0.30 -19.72
C VAL A 354 0.35 0.44 -18.22
N ILE A 355 -0.46 1.41 -17.81
CA ILE A 355 -0.94 1.55 -16.43
C ILE A 355 -2.26 0.78 -16.32
N PHE A 356 -2.29 -0.20 -15.44
CA PHE A 356 -3.46 -1.02 -15.16
C PHE A 356 -4.15 -0.56 -13.87
N GLY A 357 -5.47 -0.63 -13.86
CA GLY A 357 -6.25 -0.27 -12.69
C GLY A 357 -7.71 -0.65 -12.83
N SER A 358 -8.49 -0.29 -11.83
CA SER A 358 -9.94 -0.47 -11.80
C SER A 358 -10.65 0.88 -11.82
N VAL A 359 -11.82 0.90 -12.47
CA VAL A 359 -12.73 2.06 -12.47
C VAL A 359 -14.03 1.60 -11.85
N THR A 360 -14.53 2.36 -10.87
CA THR A 360 -15.85 2.16 -10.29
C THR A 360 -16.85 3.14 -10.92
N SER A 361 -18.08 2.68 -11.15
CA SER A 361 -19.16 3.54 -11.65
C SER A 361 -19.50 4.61 -10.60
N THR A 362 -20.01 5.74 -11.04
CA THR A 362 -20.44 6.84 -10.15
C THR A 362 -21.51 6.44 -9.14
N SER A 363 -22.25 5.38 -9.42
CA SER A 363 -23.23 4.79 -8.47
C SER A 363 -22.60 3.83 -7.46
N GLY A 364 -21.30 3.49 -7.59
CA GLY A 364 -20.65 2.44 -6.81
C GLY A 364 -21.12 1.02 -7.12
N ALA A 365 -22.09 0.85 -8.02
CA ALA A 365 -22.77 -0.44 -8.24
C ALA A 365 -21.96 -1.41 -9.10
N SER A 366 -20.98 -0.95 -9.84
CA SER A 366 -20.18 -1.80 -10.72
C SER A 366 -18.78 -1.22 -10.93
N SER A 367 -17.81 -2.11 -11.09
CA SER A 367 -16.44 -1.79 -11.43
C SER A 367 -15.96 -2.62 -12.64
N TRP A 368 -14.88 -2.20 -13.28
CA TRP A 368 -14.25 -2.91 -14.38
C TRP A 368 -12.76 -2.59 -14.45
N LEU A 369 -12.00 -3.49 -15.05
CA LEU A 369 -10.57 -3.33 -15.27
C LEU A 369 -10.29 -2.51 -16.51
N VAL A 370 -9.27 -1.67 -16.44
CA VAL A 370 -8.80 -0.84 -17.56
C VAL A 370 -7.28 -0.88 -17.68
N GLY A 371 -6.81 -0.71 -18.92
CA GLY A 371 -5.43 -0.35 -19.24
C GLY A 371 -5.37 1.08 -19.78
N VAL A 372 -4.44 1.89 -19.32
CA VAL A 372 -4.23 3.26 -19.76
C VAL A 372 -2.87 3.38 -20.42
N ASN A 373 -2.84 3.87 -21.65
CA ASN A 373 -1.57 4.20 -22.30
C ASN A 373 -1.03 5.52 -21.72
N PRO A 374 0.15 5.51 -21.08
CA PRO A 374 0.67 6.68 -20.38
C PRO A 374 1.12 7.84 -21.29
N ASN A 375 1.26 7.61 -22.59
CA ASN A 375 1.67 8.64 -23.55
C ASN A 375 0.47 9.36 -24.17
N THR A 376 -0.58 8.63 -24.49
CA THR A 376 -1.79 9.16 -25.16
C THR A 376 -2.95 9.36 -24.19
N MET A 377 -2.84 8.82 -22.99
CA MET A 377 -3.90 8.75 -21.98
C MET A 377 -5.16 8.04 -22.50
N SER A 378 -5.03 7.21 -23.57
CA SER A 378 -6.14 6.40 -24.06
C SER A 378 -6.44 5.25 -23.09
N VAL A 379 -7.73 4.97 -22.89
CA VAL A 379 -8.22 3.96 -21.96
C VAL A 379 -8.81 2.78 -22.74
N THR A 380 -8.36 1.58 -22.42
CA THR A 380 -8.90 0.33 -22.96
C THR A 380 -9.55 -0.45 -21.81
N ARG A 381 -10.79 -0.88 -21.99
CA ARG A 381 -11.48 -1.74 -21.04
C ARG A 381 -11.03 -3.18 -21.20
N LEU A 382 -10.68 -3.84 -20.10
CA LEU A 382 -10.12 -5.19 -20.07
C LEU A 382 -11.11 -6.25 -19.56
N SER A 383 -12.12 -5.86 -18.80
CA SER A 383 -13.13 -6.79 -18.27
C SER A 383 -14.55 -6.29 -18.48
N PRO A 384 -15.56 -7.18 -18.46
CA PRO A 384 -16.96 -6.78 -18.23
C PRO A 384 -17.10 -6.00 -16.91
N ALA A 385 -18.22 -5.31 -16.72
CA ALA A 385 -18.56 -4.74 -15.43
C ALA A 385 -18.96 -5.87 -14.45
N GLY A 386 -18.45 -5.78 -13.22
CA GLY A 386 -18.79 -6.65 -12.10
C GLY A 386 -19.15 -5.84 -10.87
N SER A 387 -19.57 -6.49 -9.80
CA SER A 387 -19.92 -5.82 -8.55
C SER A 387 -18.68 -5.32 -7.76
N ASP A 388 -17.57 -6.00 -7.89
CA ASP A 388 -16.28 -5.65 -7.27
C ASP A 388 -15.17 -6.26 -8.13
N VAL A 389 -14.54 -5.45 -8.95
CA VAL A 389 -13.49 -5.88 -9.87
C VAL A 389 -12.26 -5.04 -9.63
N ARG A 390 -11.16 -5.66 -9.20
CA ARG A 390 -9.92 -4.97 -8.84
C ARG A 390 -8.71 -5.68 -9.43
N ILE A 391 -7.71 -4.92 -9.86
CA ILE A 391 -6.38 -5.44 -10.11
C ILE A 391 -5.65 -5.46 -8.77
N ILE A 392 -5.06 -6.61 -8.47
CA ILE A 392 -4.26 -6.82 -7.27
C ILE A 392 -2.77 -6.51 -7.54
N GLY A 393 -2.31 -6.82 -8.76
CA GLY A 393 -0.93 -6.60 -9.16
C GLY A 393 -0.59 -7.30 -10.47
N ILE A 394 0.69 -7.44 -10.71
CA ILE A 394 1.29 -8.10 -11.87
C ILE A 394 2.19 -9.26 -11.43
N MET A 395 2.36 -10.23 -12.32
CA MET A 395 3.32 -11.32 -12.17
C MET A 395 4.13 -11.50 -13.46
#